data_a34a211ddd413f166747cfdf93049b54
#
_entry.id   a34a211ddd413f166747cfdf93049b54
#
_cell.length_a   1.000
_cell.length_b   1.000
_cell.length_c   1.000
_cell.angle_alpha   90.00
_cell.angle_beta   90.00
_cell.angle_gamma   90.00
#
_symmetry.space_group_name_H-M   'P 1'
#
loop_
_entity.id
_entity.type
_entity.pdbx_description
1 polymer ?
#
loop_
_entity_poly.entity_id
_entity_poly.type
_entity_poly.pdbx_seq_one_letter_code
_entity_poly.pdbx_strand_id
1 'polypeptide(L)'
;MPADDVVAVEQACTALAAAGRRVTFNAVAAQTTISRTTLYRRADLRALVDEHRAKGADATVLSGLTVQIDQLRRSLEAVAGNVRRHEERLRHLERRSGGRH
;
A
#
# COMPACT_ATOMS: atom_id res chain seq x y z
N MET A 1 -15.99 29.56 -12.94
CA MET A 1 -14.69 30.24 -12.75
C MET A 1 -13.58 29.21 -12.78
N PRO A 2 -12.46 29.42 -13.52
CA PRO A 2 -11.38 28.44 -13.61
C PRO A 2 -10.75 28.07 -12.27
N ALA A 3 -10.66 29.03 -11.35
CA ALA A 3 -10.11 28.78 -10.00
C ALA A 3 -10.99 27.84 -9.18
N ASP A 4 -12.30 27.91 -9.35
CA ASP A 4 -13.25 27.04 -8.63
C ASP A 4 -13.16 25.59 -9.12
N ASP A 5 -12.92 25.41 -10.43
CA ASP A 5 -12.74 24.08 -11.02
C ASP A 5 -11.46 23.42 -10.50
N VAL A 6 -10.37 24.18 -10.41
CA VAL A 6 -9.10 23.69 -9.85
C VAL A 6 -9.29 23.25 -8.38
N VAL A 7 -9.93 24.08 -7.57
CA VAL A 7 -10.23 23.77 -6.16
C VAL A 7 -11.13 22.54 -6.06
N ALA A 8 -12.17 22.44 -6.88
CA ALA A 8 -13.10 21.31 -6.88
C ALA A 8 -12.37 20.00 -7.22
N VAL A 9 -11.49 20.01 -8.22
CA VAL A 9 -10.72 18.84 -8.62
C VAL A 9 -9.72 18.45 -7.52
N GLU A 10 -9.04 19.42 -6.93
CA GLU A 10 -8.11 19.18 -5.83
C GLU A 10 -8.81 18.53 -4.64
N GLN A 11 -9.95 19.06 -4.24
CA GLN A 11 -10.75 18.51 -3.15
C GLN A 11 -11.24 17.10 -3.45
N ALA A 12 -11.69 16.85 -4.69
CA ALA A 12 -12.14 15.52 -5.10
C ALA A 12 -11.00 14.50 -5.05
N CYS A 13 -9.83 14.86 -5.55
CA CYS A 13 -8.65 13.99 -5.51
C CYS A 13 -8.23 13.67 -4.07
N THR A 14 -8.20 14.69 -3.20
CA THR A 14 -7.86 14.52 -1.79
C THR A 14 -8.87 13.63 -1.07
N ALA A 15 -10.16 13.82 -1.34
CA ALA A 15 -11.22 13.01 -0.74
C ALA A 15 -11.14 11.54 -1.18
N LEU A 16 -10.87 11.29 -2.46
CA LEU A 16 -10.68 9.93 -2.98
C LEU A 16 -9.50 9.23 -2.32
N ALA A 17 -8.37 9.92 -2.23
CA ALA A 17 -7.17 9.39 -1.60
C ALA A 17 -7.41 9.09 -0.10
N ALA A 18 -8.07 10.01 0.61
CA ALA A 18 -8.40 9.83 2.03
C ALA A 18 -9.35 8.64 2.27
N ALA A 19 -10.22 8.36 1.30
CA ALA A 19 -11.14 7.21 1.36
C ALA A 19 -10.48 5.89 0.91
N GLY A 20 -9.20 5.90 0.56
CA GLY A 20 -8.49 4.75 0.06
C GLY A 20 -8.89 4.34 -1.34
N ARG A 21 -9.52 5.24 -2.10
CA ARG A 21 -9.99 4.99 -3.46
C ARG A 21 -8.98 5.50 -4.47
N ARG A 22 -8.92 4.82 -5.62
CA ARG A 22 -8.07 5.27 -6.72
C ARG A 22 -8.54 6.59 -7.29
N VAL A 23 -7.59 7.49 -7.53
CA VAL A 23 -7.85 8.73 -8.26
C VAL A 23 -7.84 8.40 -9.75
N THR A 24 -8.99 8.56 -10.40
CA THR A 24 -9.16 8.36 -11.84
C THR A 24 -9.98 9.51 -12.40
N PHE A 25 -9.89 9.75 -13.70
CA PHE A 25 -10.71 10.78 -14.35
C PHE A 25 -12.21 10.52 -14.14
N ASN A 26 -12.62 9.26 -14.21
CA ASN A 26 -14.04 8.89 -13.99
C ASN A 26 -14.48 9.17 -12.55
N ALA A 27 -13.65 8.84 -11.57
CA ALA A 27 -13.96 9.06 -10.16
C ALA A 27 -14.04 10.55 -9.83
N VAL A 28 -13.12 11.35 -10.37
CA VAL A 28 -13.12 12.81 -10.19
C VAL A 28 -14.34 13.42 -10.86
N ALA A 29 -14.69 13.00 -12.07
CA ALA A 29 -15.88 13.46 -12.77
C ALA A 29 -17.15 13.12 -11.98
N ALA A 30 -17.21 11.95 -11.36
CA ALA A 30 -18.36 11.53 -10.55
C ALA A 30 -18.51 12.37 -9.26
N GLN A 31 -17.41 12.86 -8.70
CA GLN A 31 -17.41 13.66 -7.47
C GLN A 31 -17.54 15.16 -7.69
N THR A 32 -17.39 15.61 -8.92
CA THR A 32 -17.48 17.02 -9.28
C THR A 32 -18.60 17.22 -10.29
N THR A 33 -18.90 18.48 -10.60
CA THR A 33 -19.82 18.81 -11.70
C THR A 33 -19.10 18.92 -13.04
N ILE A 34 -17.80 18.64 -13.05
CA ILE A 34 -16.94 18.76 -14.23
C ILE A 34 -16.99 17.45 -15.00
N SER A 35 -17.27 17.54 -16.31
CA SER A 35 -17.31 16.37 -17.17
C SER A 35 -15.91 15.79 -17.42
N ARG A 36 -15.84 14.51 -17.69
CA ARG A 36 -14.61 13.82 -18.07
C ARG A 36 -13.94 14.48 -19.27
N THR A 37 -14.72 14.89 -20.26
CA THR A 37 -14.21 15.60 -21.43
C THR A 37 -13.50 16.89 -21.06
N THR A 38 -14.08 17.68 -20.15
CA THR A 38 -13.47 18.92 -19.65
C THR A 38 -12.19 18.65 -18.89
N LEU A 39 -12.13 17.60 -18.07
CA LEU A 39 -10.92 17.21 -17.36
C LEU A 39 -9.78 16.86 -18.31
N TYR A 40 -10.06 16.20 -19.42
CA TYR A 40 -9.05 15.89 -20.43
C TYR A 40 -8.62 17.09 -21.27
N ARG A 41 -9.57 18.00 -21.56
CA ARG A 41 -9.32 19.17 -22.39
C ARG A 41 -8.50 20.25 -21.71
N ARG A 42 -8.76 20.49 -20.45
CA ARG A 42 -8.07 21.54 -19.70
C ARG A 42 -6.76 21.00 -19.16
N ALA A 43 -5.65 21.59 -19.62
CA ALA A 43 -4.31 21.16 -19.27
C ALA A 43 -4.05 21.25 -17.76
N ASP A 44 -4.55 22.27 -17.08
CA ASP A 44 -4.42 22.46 -15.64
C ASP A 44 -5.13 21.35 -14.84
N LEU A 45 -6.35 21.02 -15.21
CA LEU A 45 -7.13 19.95 -14.54
C LEU A 45 -6.54 18.58 -14.83
N ARG A 46 -6.16 18.33 -16.07
CA ARG A 46 -5.54 17.07 -16.47
C ARG A 46 -4.24 16.82 -15.71
N ALA A 47 -3.37 17.83 -15.63
CA ALA A 47 -2.12 17.72 -14.89
C ALA A 47 -2.35 17.44 -13.41
N LEU A 48 -3.36 18.07 -12.80
CA LEU A 48 -3.70 17.88 -11.40
C LEU A 48 -4.17 16.46 -11.11
N VAL A 49 -5.05 15.92 -11.95
CA VAL A 49 -5.52 14.54 -11.82
C VAL A 49 -4.37 13.54 -12.02
N ASP A 50 -3.53 13.76 -13.03
CA ASP A 50 -2.37 12.91 -13.30
C ASP A 50 -1.38 12.91 -12.15
N GLU A 51 -1.14 14.06 -11.52
CA GLU A 51 -0.28 14.16 -10.34
C GLU A 51 -0.80 13.32 -9.18
N HIS A 52 -2.09 13.42 -8.88
CA HIS A 52 -2.71 12.63 -7.81
C HIS A 52 -2.75 11.15 -8.13
N ARG A 53 -2.94 10.77 -9.39
CA ARG A 53 -2.86 9.36 -9.83
C ARG A 53 -1.47 8.79 -9.60
N ALA A 54 -0.43 9.52 -9.92
CA ALA A 54 0.95 9.09 -9.73
C ALA A 54 1.26 8.89 -8.24
N LYS A 55 0.86 9.83 -7.38
CA LYS A 55 1.02 9.72 -5.92
C LYS A 55 0.29 8.50 -5.37
N GLY A 56 -0.92 8.23 -5.84
CA GLY A 56 -1.70 7.07 -5.43
C GLY A 56 -1.03 5.75 -5.83
N ALA A 57 -0.46 5.69 -7.03
CA ALA A 57 0.27 4.51 -7.50
C ALA A 57 1.51 4.25 -6.64
N ASP A 58 2.28 5.30 -6.33
CA ASP A 58 3.46 5.21 -5.46
C ASP A 58 3.07 4.74 -4.05
N ALA A 59 2.01 5.28 -3.49
CA ALA A 59 1.51 4.86 -2.17
C ALA A 59 1.09 3.38 -2.17
N THR A 60 0.47 2.90 -3.24
CA THR A 60 0.08 1.50 -3.39
C THR A 60 1.31 0.57 -3.44
N VAL A 61 2.34 0.97 -4.16
CA VAL A 61 3.61 0.22 -4.23
C VAL A 61 4.26 0.13 -2.85
N LEU A 62 4.35 1.26 -2.15
CA LEU A 62 4.91 1.29 -0.79
C LEU A 62 4.13 0.42 0.19
N SER A 63 2.80 0.44 0.12
CA SER A 63 1.95 -0.42 0.96
C SER A 63 2.19 -1.89 0.66
N GLY A 64 2.33 -2.26 -0.61
CA GLY A 64 2.64 -3.63 -1.02
C GLY A 64 3.99 -4.11 -0.50
N LEU A 65 5.01 -3.25 -0.54
CA LEU A 65 6.33 -3.55 0.01
C LEU A 65 6.28 -3.76 1.53
N THR A 66 5.52 -2.95 2.25
CA THR A 66 5.33 -3.10 3.70
C THR A 66 4.73 -4.46 4.04
N VAL A 67 3.70 -4.89 3.30
CA VAL A 67 3.08 -6.21 3.47
C VAL A 67 4.10 -7.33 3.22
N GLN A 68 4.91 -7.22 2.17
CA GLN A 68 5.95 -8.20 1.87
C GLN A 68 7.00 -8.29 2.96
N ILE A 69 7.43 -7.16 3.52
CA ILE A 69 8.39 -7.12 4.63
C ILE A 69 7.80 -7.81 5.86
N ASP A 70 6.55 -7.57 6.18
CA ASP A 70 5.87 -8.23 7.30
C ASP A 70 5.79 -9.74 7.10
N GLN A 71 5.49 -10.20 5.89
CA GLN A 71 5.45 -11.63 5.56
C GLN A 71 6.81 -12.28 5.71
N LEU A 72 7.88 -11.62 5.25
CA LEU A 72 9.26 -12.10 5.42
C LEU A 72 9.62 -12.19 6.89
N ARG A 73 9.26 -11.20 7.68
CA ARG A 73 9.51 -11.19 9.13
C ARG A 73 8.85 -12.38 9.82
N ARG A 74 7.58 -12.65 9.49
CA ARG A 74 6.84 -13.80 10.03
C ARG A 74 7.49 -15.12 9.64
N SER A 75 7.95 -15.24 8.39
CA SER A 75 8.65 -16.43 7.91
C SER A 75 9.95 -16.67 8.67
N LEU A 76 10.72 -15.61 8.91
CA LEU A 76 11.97 -15.68 9.69
C LEU A 76 11.69 -16.10 11.13
N GLU A 77 10.67 -15.57 11.76
CA GLU A 77 10.26 -15.94 13.11
C GLU A 77 9.86 -17.42 13.20
N ALA A 78 9.14 -17.92 12.20
CA ALA A 78 8.76 -19.33 12.13
C ALA A 78 9.98 -20.24 12.00
N VAL A 79 10.94 -19.89 11.14
CA VAL A 79 12.20 -20.64 10.97
C VAL A 79 13.00 -20.61 12.26
N ALA A 80 13.16 -19.45 12.89
CA ALA A 80 13.88 -19.33 14.16
C ALA A 80 13.23 -20.18 15.26
N GLY A 81 11.91 -20.22 15.31
CA GLY A 81 11.18 -21.08 16.24
C GLY A 81 11.45 -22.57 15.99
N ASN A 82 11.46 -23.00 14.73
CA ASN A 82 11.79 -24.38 14.36
C ASN A 82 13.22 -24.74 14.75
N VAL A 83 14.18 -23.85 14.49
CA VAL A 83 15.59 -24.08 14.88
C VAL A 83 15.70 -24.26 16.39
N ARG A 84 15.06 -23.41 17.18
CA ARG A 84 15.07 -23.53 18.65
C ARG A 84 14.52 -24.86 19.13
N ARG A 85 13.40 -25.32 18.55
CA ARG A 85 12.79 -26.62 18.89
C ARG A 85 13.73 -27.77 18.56
N HIS A 86 14.40 -27.73 17.43
CA HIS A 86 15.40 -28.73 17.05
C HIS A 86 16.58 -28.75 17.99
N GLU A 87 17.09 -27.60 18.40
CA GLU A 87 18.18 -27.49 19.35
C GLU A 87 17.81 -28.09 20.73
N GLU A 88 16.61 -27.79 21.21
CA GLU A 88 16.10 -28.34 22.46
C GLU A 88 15.96 -29.87 22.38
N ARG A 89 15.50 -30.39 21.27
CA ARG A 89 15.36 -31.80 21.02
C ARG A 89 16.71 -32.50 21.02
N LEU A 90 17.68 -31.92 20.35
CA LEU A 90 19.05 -32.44 20.33
C LEU A 90 19.65 -32.45 21.73
N ARG A 91 19.52 -31.40 22.48
CA ARG A 91 20.00 -31.33 23.87
C ARG A 91 19.35 -32.37 24.75
N HIS A 92 18.04 -32.61 24.58
CA HIS A 92 17.32 -33.65 25.30
C HIS A 92 17.85 -35.02 24.97
N LEU A 93 18.09 -35.33 23.70
CA LEU A 93 18.66 -36.60 23.24
C LEU A 93 20.10 -36.79 23.75
N GLU A 94 20.92 -35.75 23.75
CA GLU A 94 22.27 -35.79 24.29
C GLU A 94 22.27 -36.10 25.79
N ARG A 95 21.39 -35.46 26.56
CA ARG A 95 21.25 -35.77 28.00
C ARG A 95 20.84 -37.19 28.26
N ARG A 96 19.92 -37.74 27.46
CA ARG A 96 19.52 -39.13 27.57
C ARG A 96 20.64 -40.09 27.25
N SER A 97 21.41 -39.80 26.23
CA SER A 97 22.59 -40.61 25.88
C SER A 97 23.65 -40.56 26.96
N GLY A 98 23.95 -39.34 27.48
CA GLY A 98 24.95 -39.18 28.55
C GLY A 98 24.55 -39.85 29.86
N GLY A 99 23.24 -39.95 30.16
CA GLY A 99 22.71 -40.57 31.36
C GLY A 99 22.84 -42.09 31.42
N ARG A 100 23.22 -42.72 30.32
CA ARG A 100 23.39 -44.18 30.23
C ARG A 100 24.76 -44.68 30.60
N HIS A 101 25.69 -43.78 30.82
CA HIS A 101 27.00 -44.12 31.31
C HIS A 101 27.02 -44.18 32.84
#